data_c040ab2074b6836c8e1eba652083b817
#
_entry.id   c040ab2074b6836c8e1eba652083b817
#
_cell.length_a   1.000
_cell.length_b   1.000
_cell.length_c   1.000
_cell.angle_alpha   90.00
_cell.angle_beta   90.00
_cell.angle_gamma   90.00
#
_symmetry.space_group_name_H-M   'P 1'
#
loop_
_entity.id
_entity.type
_entity.pdbx_description
1 polymer ?
#
loop_
_entity_poly.entity_id
_entity_poly.type
_entity_poly.pdbx_seq_one_letter_code
_entity_poly.pdbx_strand_id
1 'polypeptide(L)'
;MSSIRQPHVLPFAGMFHRSDRYRFAVDYNAVFPYYGSMIGFLIKKTFFDFWDNMIRMVLVNLGFLASLAIPIFLPGIVPFPLLSFLVFAVGLLWCFVYLAAIALSVKAVSDYGIFGFSDFLANLKEGWKSGVALGIIGFLLYFIATSAIPFYLQLNSLFGLFLAAVIFWTMATAICSLQFFFAVRARLDTKLVKVFKKSFVIFFDNPGFTIYSFLHSMVILILSAVLAFLIPGPAGVLLFLDEALRLRLLKYDWLEANPDETGSKKRRKIPWDEILIDEREKTGTRSFRNFIFPWKD
;
A
#
# COMPACT_ATOMS: atom_id res chain seq x y z
N MET A 1 -34.49 7.63 -23.89
CA MET A 1 -34.31 7.16 -22.52
C MET A 1 -33.44 5.91 -22.55
N SER A 2 -32.13 6.10 -22.53
CA SER A 2 -31.14 5.01 -22.56
C SER A 2 -30.67 4.75 -21.13
N SER A 3 -30.98 3.55 -20.64
CA SER A 3 -30.59 3.04 -19.32
C SER A 3 -29.08 2.83 -19.30
N ILE A 4 -28.37 3.67 -18.56
CA ILE A 4 -26.96 3.46 -18.21
C ILE A 4 -26.92 2.30 -17.21
N ARG A 5 -26.46 1.12 -17.66
CA ARG A 5 -26.13 0.00 -16.78
C ARG A 5 -24.94 0.38 -15.92
N GLN A 6 -25.16 0.51 -14.62
CA GLN A 6 -24.08 0.56 -13.64
C GLN A 6 -23.28 -0.77 -13.73
N PRO A 7 -21.93 -0.72 -13.68
CA PRO A 7 -21.14 -1.93 -13.59
C PRO A 7 -21.47 -2.64 -12.27
N HIS A 8 -21.96 -3.87 -12.37
CA HIS A 8 -22.18 -4.76 -11.22
C HIS A 8 -20.83 -5.02 -10.55
N VAL A 9 -20.60 -4.42 -9.40
CA VAL A 9 -19.55 -4.83 -8.47
C VAL A 9 -19.98 -6.19 -7.92
N LEU A 10 -19.48 -7.27 -8.53
CA LEU A 10 -19.72 -8.63 -8.05
C LEU A 10 -19.04 -8.81 -6.68
N PRO A 11 -19.70 -9.45 -5.71
CA PRO A 11 -19.16 -9.57 -4.37
C PRO A 11 -17.98 -10.56 -4.34
N PHE A 12 -16.81 -10.07 -3.98
CA PHE A 12 -15.55 -10.79 -3.74
C PHE A 12 -15.64 -11.97 -2.75
N ALA A 13 -16.85 -12.28 -2.25
CA ALA A 13 -17.10 -13.27 -1.22
C ALA A 13 -16.79 -14.72 -1.63
N GLY A 14 -16.90 -15.05 -2.94
CA GLY A 14 -16.72 -16.43 -3.43
C GLY A 14 -15.26 -16.88 -3.53
N MET A 15 -14.33 -15.96 -3.75
CA MET A 15 -12.93 -16.30 -4.05
C MET A 15 -12.15 -16.83 -2.83
N PHE A 16 -12.54 -16.43 -1.62
CA PHE A 16 -11.86 -16.85 -0.39
C PHE A 16 -12.36 -18.17 0.21
N HIS A 17 -13.46 -18.74 -0.30
CA HIS A 17 -14.01 -20.00 0.21
C HIS A 17 -13.42 -21.26 -0.46
N ARG A 18 -12.58 -21.08 -1.51
CA ARG A 18 -12.01 -22.18 -2.30
C ARG A 18 -10.49 -22.31 -2.17
N SER A 19 -9.89 -21.90 -1.03
CA SER A 19 -8.43 -21.79 -0.82
C SER A 19 -7.66 -23.12 -0.73
N ASP A 20 -8.31 -24.28 -0.73
CA ASP A 20 -7.65 -25.53 -0.33
C ASP A 20 -6.95 -26.31 -1.45
N ARG A 21 -6.80 -25.77 -2.66
CA ARG A 21 -6.22 -26.52 -3.79
C ARG A 21 -5.08 -25.85 -4.55
N TYR A 22 -4.41 -24.82 -4.04
CA TYR A 22 -3.37 -24.15 -4.81
C TYR A 22 -1.95 -24.52 -4.33
N ARG A 23 -1.30 -25.48 -5.01
CA ARG A 23 0.13 -25.74 -4.89
C ARG A 23 0.91 -24.63 -5.58
N PHE A 24 1.76 -23.93 -4.83
CA PHE A 24 2.68 -22.90 -5.33
C PHE A 24 3.81 -23.56 -6.13
N ALA A 25 3.89 -23.29 -7.43
CA ALA A 25 5.09 -23.48 -8.23
C ALA A 25 5.44 -22.15 -8.90
N VAL A 26 6.46 -21.48 -8.37
CA VAL A 26 6.98 -20.22 -8.91
C VAL A 26 8.05 -20.56 -9.95
N ASP A 27 7.81 -20.20 -11.22
CA ASP A 27 8.80 -20.26 -12.29
C ASP A 27 9.34 -18.84 -12.53
N TYR A 28 10.54 -18.57 -12.03
CA TYR A 28 11.15 -17.26 -11.99
C TYR A 28 11.52 -16.70 -13.39
N ASN A 29 11.74 -17.55 -14.39
CA ASN A 29 12.23 -17.12 -15.70
C ASN A 29 11.15 -16.56 -16.66
N ALA A 30 9.85 -16.72 -16.34
CA ALA A 30 8.74 -16.21 -17.15
C ALA A 30 8.16 -14.87 -16.62
N VAL A 31 8.68 -14.35 -15.50
CA VAL A 31 8.02 -13.31 -14.72
C VAL A 31 8.37 -11.90 -15.23
N PHE A 32 9.62 -11.65 -15.66
CA PHE A 32 10.10 -10.30 -15.95
C PHE A 32 9.53 -9.63 -17.21
N PRO A 33 9.44 -10.24 -18.39
CA PRO A 33 8.86 -9.55 -19.56
C PRO A 33 7.36 -9.30 -19.43
N TYR A 34 6.68 -10.08 -18.60
CA TYR A 34 5.22 -10.03 -18.44
C TYR A 34 4.71 -8.90 -17.54
N TYR A 35 5.52 -8.49 -16.57
CA TYR A 35 5.20 -7.38 -15.66
C TYR A 35 5.58 -6.01 -16.24
N GLY A 36 6.42 -5.95 -17.27
CA GLY A 36 6.95 -4.68 -17.79
C GLY A 36 5.85 -3.71 -18.24
N SER A 37 4.82 -4.17 -18.94
CA SER A 37 3.71 -3.32 -19.38
C SER A 37 2.82 -2.86 -18.20
N MET A 38 2.54 -3.76 -17.24
CA MET A 38 1.74 -3.44 -16.05
C MET A 38 2.49 -2.48 -15.10
N ILE A 39 3.77 -2.77 -14.82
CA ILE A 39 4.58 -1.94 -13.92
C ILE A 39 4.78 -0.54 -14.54
N GLY A 40 5.09 -0.48 -15.84
CA GLY A 40 5.22 0.79 -16.54
C GLY A 40 3.94 1.61 -16.50
N PHE A 41 2.79 0.94 -16.67
CA PHE A 41 1.49 1.59 -16.53
C PHE A 41 1.23 2.08 -15.09
N LEU A 42 1.52 1.25 -14.07
CA LEU A 42 1.37 1.60 -12.66
C LEU A 42 2.18 2.87 -12.32
N ILE A 43 3.45 2.91 -12.69
CA ILE A 43 4.31 4.08 -12.43
C ILE A 43 3.76 5.33 -13.16
N LYS A 44 3.37 5.17 -14.44
CA LYS A 44 2.78 6.25 -15.23
C LYS A 44 1.51 6.79 -14.58
N LYS A 45 0.58 5.91 -14.22
CA LYS A 45 -0.69 6.28 -13.59
C LYS A 45 -0.45 7.02 -12.27
N THR A 46 0.34 6.43 -11.35
CA THR A 46 0.63 7.05 -10.06
C THR A 46 1.24 8.44 -10.21
N PHE A 47 2.15 8.62 -11.17
CA PHE A 47 2.76 9.93 -11.42
C PHE A 47 1.73 10.95 -11.87
N PHE A 48 0.89 10.63 -12.87
CA PHE A 48 -0.07 11.59 -13.40
C PHE A 48 -1.22 11.84 -12.43
N ASP A 49 -1.72 10.84 -11.74
CA ASP A 49 -2.76 11.00 -10.73
C ASP A 49 -2.28 11.86 -9.55
N PHE A 50 -1.02 11.67 -9.13
CA PHE A 50 -0.40 12.54 -8.14
C PHE A 50 -0.25 13.97 -8.66
N TRP A 51 0.25 14.15 -9.89
CA TRP A 51 0.49 15.45 -10.50
C TRP A 51 -0.82 16.24 -10.69
N ASP A 52 -1.85 15.62 -11.21
CA ASP A 52 -3.16 16.25 -11.42
C ASP A 52 -3.83 16.67 -10.09
N ASN A 53 -3.47 16.03 -8.99
CA ASN A 53 -3.96 16.32 -7.64
C ASN A 53 -2.88 16.91 -6.72
N MET A 54 -1.78 17.46 -7.27
CA MET A 54 -0.58 17.83 -6.53
C MET A 54 -0.87 18.75 -5.33
N ILE A 55 -1.69 19.78 -5.51
CA ILE A 55 -2.01 20.72 -4.41
C ILE A 55 -2.65 19.98 -3.23
N ARG A 56 -3.62 19.08 -3.48
CA ARG A 56 -4.27 18.29 -2.42
C ARG A 56 -3.29 17.34 -1.75
N MET A 57 -2.43 16.68 -2.53
CA MET A 57 -1.39 15.79 -2.01
C MET A 57 -0.37 16.52 -1.15
N VAL A 58 0.07 17.70 -1.58
CA VAL A 58 0.99 18.54 -0.79
C VAL A 58 0.33 19.01 0.51
N LEU A 59 -0.93 19.43 0.48
CA LEU A 59 -1.65 19.86 1.69
C LEU A 59 -1.79 18.73 2.72
N VAL A 60 -2.14 17.52 2.30
CA VAL A 60 -2.22 16.39 3.26
C VAL A 60 -0.84 15.93 3.72
N ASN A 61 0.19 16.03 2.90
CA ASN A 61 1.57 15.77 3.32
C ASN A 61 2.06 16.82 4.34
N LEU A 62 1.74 18.09 4.12
CA LEU A 62 2.04 19.16 5.09
C LEU A 62 1.35 18.93 6.43
N GLY A 63 0.06 18.54 6.41
CA GLY A 63 -0.67 18.15 7.60
C GLY A 63 -0.09 16.93 8.31
N PHE A 64 0.45 15.97 7.55
CA PHE A 64 1.18 14.83 8.13
C PHE A 64 2.48 15.27 8.81
N LEU A 65 3.26 16.17 8.20
CA LEU A 65 4.46 16.73 8.82
C LEU A 65 4.14 17.49 10.10
N ALA A 66 3.06 18.27 10.11
CA ALA A 66 2.57 18.93 11.32
C ALA A 66 2.16 17.90 12.40
N SER A 67 1.52 16.80 12.00
CA SER A 67 1.17 15.68 12.90
C SER A 67 2.41 14.99 13.46
N LEU A 68 3.45 14.81 12.64
CA LEU A 68 4.72 14.20 13.03
C LEU A 68 5.51 15.08 14.02
N ALA A 69 5.33 16.38 13.97
CA ALA A 69 5.93 17.29 14.94
C ALA A 69 5.46 17.02 16.38
N ILE A 70 4.26 16.48 16.58
CA ILE A 70 3.70 16.15 17.90
C ILE A 70 4.60 15.16 18.65
N PRO A 71 4.83 13.92 18.16
CA PRO A 71 5.67 12.95 18.87
C PRO A 71 7.16 13.34 18.90
N ILE A 72 7.63 14.22 18.02
CA ILE A 72 9.04 14.63 17.99
C ILE A 72 9.32 15.71 19.03
N PHE A 73 8.50 16.74 19.14
CA PHE A 73 8.80 17.93 19.93
C PHE A 73 8.07 17.97 21.28
N LEU A 74 6.79 17.53 21.35
CA LEU A 74 6.02 17.64 22.57
C LEU A 74 6.60 16.84 23.76
N PRO A 75 7.10 15.62 23.60
CA PRO A 75 7.69 14.87 24.71
C PRO A 75 8.84 15.60 25.41
N GLY A 76 9.64 16.36 24.65
CA GLY A 76 10.77 17.12 25.20
C GLY A 76 10.38 18.32 26.09
N ILE A 77 9.13 18.78 25.99
CA ILE A 77 8.60 19.92 26.78
C ILE A 77 7.97 19.42 28.10
N VAL A 78 7.62 18.13 28.17
CA VAL A 78 6.93 17.53 29.30
C VAL A 78 7.94 17.09 30.36
N PRO A 79 7.92 17.63 31.59
CA PRO A 79 8.96 17.37 32.59
C PRO A 79 8.84 16.00 33.27
N PHE A 80 7.68 15.34 33.17
CA PHE A 80 7.42 14.04 33.79
C PHE A 80 7.66 12.89 32.79
N PRO A 81 8.63 11.97 33.05
CA PRO A 81 9.01 10.91 32.09
C PRO A 81 7.85 10.03 31.63
N LEU A 82 6.96 9.63 32.55
CA LEU A 82 5.79 8.81 32.19
C LEU A 82 4.83 9.55 31.29
N LEU A 83 4.56 10.83 31.57
CA LEU A 83 3.68 11.66 30.76
C LEU A 83 4.31 11.97 29.39
N SER A 84 5.62 12.24 29.35
CA SER A 84 6.39 12.39 28.12
C SER A 84 6.28 11.15 27.21
N PHE A 85 6.43 9.97 27.78
CA PHE A 85 6.25 8.70 27.06
C PHE A 85 4.81 8.54 26.55
N LEU A 86 3.80 8.86 27.35
CA LEU A 86 2.40 8.80 26.91
C LEU A 86 2.11 9.78 25.76
N VAL A 87 2.63 11.00 25.83
CA VAL A 87 2.52 11.99 24.75
C VAL A 87 3.17 11.49 23.47
N PHE A 88 4.36 10.89 23.56
CA PHE A 88 5.03 10.26 22.45
C PHE A 88 4.18 9.13 21.82
N ALA A 89 3.69 8.20 22.64
CA ALA A 89 2.91 7.06 22.18
C ALA A 89 1.58 7.49 21.50
N VAL A 90 0.87 8.43 22.12
CA VAL A 90 -0.38 8.97 21.55
C VAL A 90 -0.10 9.76 20.28
N GLY A 91 0.95 10.58 20.24
CA GLY A 91 1.36 11.31 19.04
C GLY A 91 1.74 10.37 17.88
N LEU A 92 2.44 9.28 18.18
CA LEU A 92 2.77 8.25 17.19
C LEU A 92 1.51 7.55 16.65
N LEU A 93 0.59 7.15 17.53
CA LEU A 93 -0.70 6.57 17.11
C LEU A 93 -1.51 7.56 16.26
N TRP A 94 -1.49 8.85 16.61
CA TRP A 94 -2.12 9.89 15.80
C TRP A 94 -1.55 9.95 14.38
N CYS A 95 -0.23 9.84 14.20
CA CYS A 95 0.39 9.78 12.87
C CYS A 95 -0.16 8.62 12.04
N PHE A 96 -0.35 7.44 12.62
CA PHE A 96 -0.96 6.30 11.92
C PHE A 96 -2.45 6.53 11.60
N VAL A 97 -3.19 7.20 12.48
CA VAL A 97 -4.59 7.60 12.19
C VAL A 97 -4.63 8.59 11.03
N TYR A 98 -3.70 9.53 10.98
CA TYR A 98 -3.57 10.48 9.88
C TYR A 98 -3.23 9.78 8.56
N LEU A 99 -2.29 8.81 8.56
CA LEU A 99 -1.96 7.98 7.39
C LEU A 99 -3.18 7.17 6.90
N ALA A 100 -4.01 6.66 7.81
CA ALA A 100 -5.25 5.98 7.44
C ALA A 100 -6.22 6.91 6.71
N ALA A 101 -6.34 8.17 7.16
CA ALA A 101 -7.17 9.17 6.49
C ALA A 101 -6.63 9.52 5.10
N ILE A 102 -5.30 9.68 4.95
CA ILE A 102 -4.69 9.87 3.62
C ILE A 102 -5.03 8.68 2.71
N ALA A 103 -4.86 7.45 3.19
CA ALA A 103 -5.09 6.25 2.38
C ALA A 103 -6.55 6.13 1.89
N LEU A 104 -7.52 6.47 2.75
CA LEU A 104 -8.93 6.51 2.34
C LEU A 104 -9.21 7.64 1.34
N SER A 105 -8.50 8.77 1.44
CA SER A 105 -8.66 9.91 0.54
C SER A 105 -8.03 9.67 -0.83
N VAL A 106 -6.83 9.10 -0.89
CA VAL A 106 -6.14 8.83 -2.17
C VAL A 106 -6.82 7.74 -3.00
N LYS A 107 -7.64 6.89 -2.37
CA LYS A 107 -8.52 5.96 -3.11
C LYS A 107 -9.41 6.69 -4.11
N ALA A 108 -9.98 7.84 -3.74
CA ALA A 108 -10.81 8.63 -4.65
C ALA A 108 -10.00 9.07 -5.90
N VAL A 109 -8.75 9.50 -5.70
CA VAL A 109 -7.83 9.87 -6.78
C VAL A 109 -7.49 8.68 -7.67
N SER A 110 -7.13 7.55 -7.07
CA SER A 110 -6.87 6.30 -7.78
C SER A 110 -8.08 5.83 -8.61
N ASP A 111 -9.29 6.17 -8.18
CA ASP A 111 -10.55 5.89 -8.90
C ASP A 111 -10.96 7.04 -9.86
N TYR A 112 -9.99 7.89 -10.26
CA TYR A 112 -10.16 9.04 -11.15
C TYR A 112 -11.10 10.12 -10.62
N GLY A 113 -11.31 10.17 -9.33
CA GLY A 113 -12.06 11.19 -8.62
C GLY A 113 -11.17 12.22 -7.95
N ILE A 114 -11.77 13.04 -7.12
CA ILE A 114 -11.11 14.04 -6.30
C ILE A 114 -11.62 13.93 -4.86
N PHE A 115 -10.86 14.40 -3.89
CA PHE A 115 -11.34 14.57 -2.52
C PHE A 115 -11.16 16.01 -2.06
N GLY A 116 -12.07 16.47 -1.20
CA GLY A 116 -12.02 17.77 -0.56
C GLY A 116 -11.56 17.66 0.90
N PHE A 117 -11.47 18.82 1.58
CA PHE A 117 -11.13 18.87 2.99
C PHE A 117 -12.19 18.20 3.88
N SER A 118 -13.48 18.36 3.53
CA SER A 118 -14.60 17.68 4.22
C SER A 118 -14.48 16.16 4.14
N ASP A 119 -14.11 15.64 2.96
CA ASP A 119 -13.95 14.21 2.74
C ASP A 119 -12.77 13.67 3.54
N PHE A 120 -11.66 14.42 3.61
CA PHE A 120 -10.52 14.08 4.43
C PHE A 120 -10.88 13.99 5.93
N LEU A 121 -11.66 14.94 6.45
CA LEU A 121 -12.13 14.91 7.84
C LEU A 121 -13.09 13.74 8.11
N ALA A 122 -13.95 13.40 7.16
CA ALA A 122 -14.79 12.22 7.24
C ALA A 122 -13.95 10.93 7.26
N ASN A 123 -12.93 10.85 6.39
CA ASN A 123 -11.99 9.75 6.32
C ASN A 123 -11.14 9.61 7.59
N LEU A 124 -10.81 10.72 8.25
CA LEU A 124 -10.14 10.69 9.55
C LEU A 124 -11.00 10.00 10.63
N LYS A 125 -12.31 10.33 10.64
CA LYS A 125 -13.29 9.69 11.54
C LYS A 125 -13.56 8.23 11.18
N GLU A 126 -13.48 7.86 9.91
CA GLU A 126 -13.68 6.48 9.47
C GLU A 126 -12.44 5.62 9.72
N GLY A 127 -11.26 6.16 9.44
CA GLY A 127 -9.98 5.45 9.43
C GLY A 127 -9.34 5.24 10.80
N TRP A 128 -9.78 5.91 11.87
CA TRP A 128 -9.05 5.95 13.14
C TRP A 128 -8.76 4.57 13.74
N LYS A 129 -9.73 3.64 13.69
CA LYS A 129 -9.54 2.27 14.23
C LYS A 129 -8.47 1.51 13.47
N SER A 130 -8.40 1.66 12.15
CA SER A 130 -7.37 1.03 11.32
C SER A 130 -6.01 1.66 11.53
N GLY A 131 -5.96 2.99 11.71
CA GLY A 131 -4.73 3.70 12.06
C GLY A 131 -4.16 3.24 13.40
N VAL A 132 -4.98 3.24 14.45
CA VAL A 132 -4.58 2.76 15.78
C VAL A 132 -4.12 1.30 15.74
N ALA A 133 -4.87 0.42 15.04
CA ALA A 133 -4.50 -0.99 14.93
C ALA A 133 -3.14 -1.18 14.26
N LEU A 134 -2.89 -0.51 13.12
CA LEU A 134 -1.58 -0.61 12.45
C LEU A 134 -0.47 0.04 13.27
N GLY A 135 -0.75 1.14 13.99
CA GLY A 135 0.20 1.78 14.89
C GLY A 135 0.64 0.86 16.04
N ILE A 136 -0.31 0.13 16.65
CA ILE A 136 0.00 -0.86 17.69
C ILE A 136 0.85 -2.01 17.10
N ILE A 137 0.49 -2.52 15.93
CA ILE A 137 1.26 -3.56 15.25
C ILE A 137 2.68 -3.05 14.93
N GLY A 138 2.80 -1.82 14.42
CA GLY A 138 4.11 -1.20 14.15
C GLY A 138 4.97 -1.07 15.41
N PHE A 139 4.37 -0.67 16.53
CA PHE A 139 5.05 -0.61 17.82
C PHE A 139 5.51 -2.00 18.28
N LEU A 140 4.68 -3.02 18.13
CA LEU A 140 5.05 -4.41 18.47
C LEU A 140 6.21 -4.91 17.60
N LEU A 141 6.18 -4.65 16.29
CA LEU A 141 7.27 -5.01 15.38
C LEU A 141 8.56 -4.28 15.76
N TYR A 142 8.49 -2.99 16.08
CA TYR A 142 9.64 -2.23 16.56
C TYR A 142 10.21 -2.81 17.86
N PHE A 143 9.34 -3.12 18.82
CA PHE A 143 9.75 -3.73 20.10
C PHE A 143 10.42 -5.09 19.89
N ILE A 144 9.87 -5.95 19.04
CA ILE A 144 10.46 -7.24 18.70
C ILE A 144 11.84 -7.05 18.02
N ALA A 145 11.96 -6.09 17.09
CA ALA A 145 13.21 -5.81 16.41
C ALA A 145 14.32 -5.37 17.38
N THR A 146 13.96 -4.48 18.32
CA THR A 146 14.95 -3.86 19.23
C THR A 146 15.24 -4.69 20.47
N SER A 147 14.36 -5.63 20.84
CA SER A 147 14.51 -6.45 22.04
C SER A 147 14.82 -7.91 21.72
N ALA A 148 13.98 -8.57 20.91
CA ALA A 148 14.13 -10.01 20.70
C ALA A 148 15.34 -10.36 19.82
N ILE A 149 15.55 -9.64 18.72
CA ILE A 149 16.69 -9.94 17.83
C ILE A 149 18.03 -9.77 18.56
N PRO A 150 18.33 -8.63 19.25
CA PRO A 150 19.56 -8.48 20.02
C PRO A 150 19.70 -9.52 21.13
N PHE A 151 18.60 -9.84 21.83
CA PHE A 151 18.62 -10.88 22.89
C PHE A 151 19.11 -12.23 22.36
N TYR A 152 18.57 -12.71 21.24
CA TYR A 152 19.00 -13.99 20.67
C TYR A 152 20.41 -13.95 20.09
N LEU A 153 20.84 -12.81 19.54
CA LEU A 153 22.22 -12.64 19.07
C LEU A 153 23.24 -12.68 20.21
N GLN A 154 22.89 -12.15 21.39
CA GLN A 154 23.76 -12.16 22.59
C GLN A 154 24.00 -13.57 23.17
N LEU A 155 23.17 -14.56 22.82
CA LEU A 155 23.39 -15.94 23.25
C LEU A 155 24.68 -16.56 22.67
N ASN A 156 25.30 -15.93 21.68
CA ASN A 156 26.54 -16.36 21.00
C ASN A 156 26.54 -17.85 20.63
N SER A 157 25.39 -18.38 20.22
CA SER A 157 25.19 -19.79 19.86
C SER A 157 24.53 -19.89 18.47
N LEU A 158 24.78 -21.02 17.77
CA LEU A 158 24.11 -21.28 16.50
C LEU A 158 22.57 -21.28 16.62
N PHE A 159 22.07 -21.77 17.77
CA PHE A 159 20.63 -21.74 18.03
C PHE A 159 20.08 -20.31 18.19
N GLY A 160 20.82 -19.45 18.90
CA GLY A 160 20.46 -18.03 19.01
C GLY A 160 20.45 -17.32 17.66
N LEU A 161 21.48 -17.55 16.82
CA LEU A 161 21.53 -17.01 15.47
C LEU A 161 20.36 -17.50 14.60
N PHE A 162 20.01 -18.78 14.69
CA PHE A 162 18.87 -19.34 13.98
C PHE A 162 17.55 -18.67 14.40
N LEU A 163 17.30 -18.50 15.70
CA LEU A 163 16.09 -17.84 16.20
C LEU A 163 16.04 -16.36 15.79
N ALA A 164 17.15 -15.64 15.86
CA ALA A 164 17.24 -14.26 15.39
C ALA A 164 16.89 -14.15 13.89
N ALA A 165 17.41 -15.08 13.07
CA ALA A 165 17.10 -15.13 11.65
C ALA A 165 15.61 -15.43 11.37
N VAL A 166 15.00 -16.37 12.09
CA VAL A 166 13.57 -16.70 11.97
C VAL A 166 12.72 -15.48 12.31
N ILE A 167 13.03 -14.77 13.39
CA ILE A 167 12.32 -13.55 13.79
C ILE A 167 12.48 -12.47 12.72
N PHE A 168 13.71 -12.25 12.24
CA PHE A 168 13.98 -11.26 11.18
C PHE A 168 13.15 -11.52 9.92
N TRP A 169 13.14 -12.75 9.40
CA TRP A 169 12.39 -13.08 8.19
C TRP A 169 10.87 -13.02 8.40
N THR A 170 10.39 -13.39 9.59
CA THR A 170 8.97 -13.24 9.94
C THR A 170 8.57 -11.77 9.96
N MET A 171 9.39 -10.91 10.53
CA MET A 171 9.15 -9.46 10.54
C MET A 171 9.22 -8.86 9.13
N ALA A 172 10.22 -9.23 8.32
CA ALA A 172 10.33 -8.77 6.93
C ALA A 172 9.08 -9.15 6.13
N THR A 173 8.59 -10.38 6.29
CA THR A 173 7.32 -10.84 5.69
C THR A 173 6.13 -10.03 6.18
N ALA A 174 6.05 -9.76 7.48
CA ALA A 174 4.98 -8.95 8.06
C ALA A 174 4.99 -7.52 7.52
N ILE A 175 6.15 -6.86 7.46
CA ILE A 175 6.30 -5.50 6.93
C ILE A 175 5.89 -5.45 5.46
N CYS A 176 6.41 -6.38 4.64
CA CYS A 176 6.04 -6.47 3.22
C CYS A 176 4.55 -6.75 3.00
N SER A 177 3.90 -7.50 3.87
CA SER A 177 2.47 -7.78 3.80
C SER A 177 1.64 -6.56 4.22
N LEU A 178 2.01 -5.95 5.34
CA LEU A 178 1.25 -4.85 5.97
C LEU A 178 1.36 -3.52 5.23
N GLN A 179 2.27 -3.35 4.27
CA GLN A 179 2.28 -2.17 3.42
C GLN A 179 0.95 -1.96 2.69
N PHE A 180 0.24 -3.05 2.34
CA PHE A 180 -1.08 -2.98 1.71
C PHE A 180 -2.24 -2.83 2.70
N PHE A 181 -2.00 -2.78 4.01
CA PHE A 181 -3.05 -2.78 5.04
C PHE A 181 -4.09 -1.67 4.81
N PHE A 182 -3.65 -0.44 4.59
CA PHE A 182 -4.56 0.67 4.36
C PHE A 182 -5.27 0.60 3.00
N ALA A 183 -4.60 0.16 1.94
CA ALA A 183 -5.22 -0.04 0.64
C ALA A 183 -6.30 -1.14 0.69
N VAL A 184 -6.02 -2.26 1.39
CA VAL A 184 -7.00 -3.32 1.65
C VAL A 184 -8.19 -2.79 2.48
N ARG A 185 -7.91 -1.95 3.50
CA ARG A 185 -8.97 -1.31 4.29
C ARG A 185 -9.85 -0.38 3.44
N ALA A 186 -9.25 0.34 2.52
CA ALA A 186 -9.96 1.26 1.65
C ALA A 186 -10.81 0.56 0.59
N ARG A 187 -10.37 -0.62 0.07
CA ARG A 187 -11.00 -1.25 -1.10
C ARG A 187 -11.77 -2.54 -0.80
N LEU A 188 -11.34 -3.33 0.19
CA LEU A 188 -11.82 -4.72 0.30
C LEU A 188 -12.63 -5.03 1.56
N ASP A 189 -12.28 -4.49 2.71
CA ASP A 189 -12.95 -4.84 3.95
C ASP A 189 -12.79 -3.77 5.04
N THR A 190 -13.80 -3.65 5.89
CA THR A 190 -13.79 -2.74 7.03
C THR A 190 -13.40 -3.42 8.35
N LYS A 191 -13.52 -4.76 8.41
CA LYS A 191 -13.20 -5.55 9.62
C LYS A 191 -11.71 -5.78 9.72
N LEU A 192 -11.04 -5.23 10.75
CA LEU A 192 -9.59 -5.23 10.93
C LEU A 192 -8.93 -6.61 10.78
N VAL A 193 -9.53 -7.66 11.37
CA VAL A 193 -9.02 -9.03 11.27
C VAL A 193 -9.02 -9.52 9.81
N LYS A 194 -10.06 -9.17 9.04
CA LYS A 194 -10.12 -9.53 7.62
C LYS A 194 -9.11 -8.72 6.80
N VAL A 195 -8.97 -7.42 7.10
CA VAL A 195 -7.95 -6.56 6.46
C VAL A 195 -6.56 -7.15 6.68
N PHE A 196 -6.23 -7.49 7.92
CA PHE A 196 -4.96 -8.13 8.27
C PHE A 196 -4.73 -9.42 7.48
N LYS A 197 -5.69 -10.37 7.52
CA LYS A 197 -5.59 -11.63 6.76
C LYS A 197 -5.42 -11.41 5.25
N LYS A 198 -6.20 -10.49 4.66
CA LYS A 198 -6.14 -10.19 3.23
C LYS A 198 -4.78 -9.58 2.83
N SER A 199 -4.18 -8.74 3.67
CA SER A 199 -2.84 -8.20 3.42
C SER A 199 -1.78 -9.29 3.30
N PHE A 200 -1.83 -10.31 4.16
CA PHE A 200 -0.95 -11.48 4.05
C PHE A 200 -1.27 -12.34 2.82
N VAL A 201 -2.54 -12.55 2.49
CA VAL A 201 -2.94 -13.29 1.28
C VAL A 201 -2.37 -12.64 0.02
N ILE A 202 -2.40 -11.30 -0.08
CA ILE A 202 -1.82 -10.56 -1.21
C ILE A 202 -0.31 -10.81 -1.34
N PHE A 203 0.41 -10.83 -0.21
CA PHE A 203 1.84 -11.15 -0.20
C PHE A 203 2.10 -12.57 -0.71
N PHE A 204 1.41 -13.58 -0.14
CA PHE A 204 1.65 -14.98 -0.48
C PHE A 204 1.16 -15.35 -1.89
N ASP A 205 0.14 -14.68 -2.42
CA ASP A 205 -0.29 -14.87 -3.82
C ASP A 205 0.75 -14.33 -4.81
N ASN A 206 1.47 -13.27 -4.46
CA ASN A 206 2.42 -12.62 -5.36
C ASN A 206 3.59 -11.96 -4.63
N PRO A 207 4.52 -12.75 -4.03
CA PRO A 207 5.61 -12.22 -3.23
C PRO A 207 6.54 -11.29 -4.04
N GLY A 208 6.82 -11.63 -5.31
CA GLY A 208 7.68 -10.81 -6.17
C GLY A 208 7.11 -9.41 -6.42
N PHE A 209 5.81 -9.30 -6.68
CA PHE A 209 5.18 -8.00 -6.85
C PHE A 209 5.11 -7.20 -5.54
N THR A 210 4.86 -7.88 -4.42
CA THR A 210 4.80 -7.23 -3.11
C THR A 210 6.17 -6.70 -2.68
N ILE A 211 7.24 -7.47 -2.93
CA ILE A 211 8.62 -7.02 -2.71
C ILE A 211 8.97 -5.84 -3.64
N TYR A 212 8.60 -5.92 -4.93
CA TYR A 212 8.75 -4.80 -5.85
C TYR A 212 8.04 -3.54 -5.33
N SER A 213 6.78 -3.68 -4.90
CA SER A 213 6.01 -2.55 -4.37
C SER A 213 6.65 -1.95 -3.12
N PHE A 214 7.24 -2.78 -2.25
CA PHE A 214 7.98 -2.33 -1.08
C PHE A 214 9.22 -1.52 -1.49
N LEU A 215 10.05 -2.06 -2.39
CA LEU A 215 11.25 -1.37 -2.88
C LEU A 215 10.90 -0.07 -3.59
N HIS A 216 9.85 -0.05 -4.40
CA HIS A 216 9.40 1.16 -5.07
C HIS A 216 8.88 2.21 -4.07
N SER A 217 8.15 1.80 -3.04
CA SER A 217 7.72 2.69 -1.95
C SER A 217 8.93 3.29 -1.22
N MET A 218 10.00 2.53 -1.01
CA MET A 218 11.25 3.05 -0.45
C MET A 218 11.90 4.11 -1.36
N VAL A 219 11.90 3.88 -2.68
CA VAL A 219 12.39 4.87 -3.65
C VAL A 219 11.56 6.15 -3.57
N ILE A 220 10.22 6.04 -3.53
CA ILE A 220 9.34 7.21 -3.37
C ILE A 220 9.67 7.96 -2.07
N LEU A 221 9.88 7.27 -0.95
CA LEU A 221 10.23 7.89 0.34
C LEU A 221 11.60 8.58 0.30
N ILE A 222 12.60 7.97 -0.33
CA ILE A 222 13.93 8.56 -0.49
C ILE A 222 13.84 9.84 -1.34
N LEU A 223 13.12 9.80 -2.46
CA LEU A 223 12.87 10.98 -3.28
C LEU A 223 12.11 12.06 -2.51
N SER A 224 11.15 11.66 -1.68
CA SER A 224 10.38 12.57 -0.82
C SER A 224 11.26 13.33 0.17
N ALA A 225 12.32 12.68 0.69
CA ALA A 225 13.23 13.32 1.64
C ALA A 225 13.94 14.54 1.01
N VAL A 226 14.24 14.51 -0.29
CA VAL A 226 14.85 15.63 -1.03
C VAL A 226 13.93 16.87 -1.03
N LEU A 227 12.61 16.67 -1.04
CA LEU A 227 11.59 17.72 -1.03
C LEU A 227 10.88 17.81 0.33
N ALA A 228 11.61 17.55 1.42
CA ALA A 228 11.12 17.61 2.79
C ALA A 228 9.80 16.85 3.02
N PHE A 229 9.61 15.71 2.37
CA PHE A 229 8.41 14.86 2.39
C PHE A 229 7.11 15.54 1.91
N LEU A 230 7.20 16.68 1.23
CA LEU A 230 6.05 17.36 0.65
C LEU A 230 5.63 16.71 -0.68
N ILE A 231 6.61 16.32 -1.51
CA ILE A 231 6.41 15.74 -2.84
C ILE A 231 7.42 14.60 -3.06
N PRO A 232 6.96 13.39 -3.40
CA PRO A 232 5.57 12.91 -3.35
C PRO A 232 5.04 12.63 -1.95
N GLY A 233 5.89 12.49 -0.93
CA GLY A 233 5.54 12.30 0.46
C GLY A 233 4.77 11.00 0.77
N PRO A 234 4.24 10.87 1.99
CA PRO A 234 3.42 9.71 2.37
C PRO A 234 2.17 9.52 1.50
N ALA A 235 1.55 10.61 1.04
CA ALA A 235 0.39 10.52 0.16
C ALA A 235 0.73 9.85 -1.17
N GLY A 236 1.92 10.13 -1.74
CA GLY A 236 2.39 9.48 -2.96
C GLY A 236 2.64 7.99 -2.77
N VAL A 237 3.20 7.58 -1.63
CA VAL A 237 3.38 6.14 -1.30
C VAL A 237 2.02 5.44 -1.17
N LEU A 238 1.08 6.04 -0.45
CA LEU A 238 -0.24 5.45 -0.23
C LEU A 238 -1.06 5.40 -1.53
N LEU A 239 -0.95 6.41 -2.39
CA LEU A 239 -1.54 6.39 -3.75
C LEU A 239 -0.97 5.24 -4.57
N PHE A 240 0.36 5.10 -4.63
CA PHE A 240 1.02 4.01 -5.35
C PHE A 240 0.56 2.64 -4.86
N LEU A 241 0.49 2.42 -3.54
CA LEU A 241 0.06 1.15 -2.96
C LEU A 241 -1.43 0.85 -3.22
N ASP A 242 -2.27 1.88 -3.24
CA ASP A 242 -3.68 1.75 -3.55
C ASP A 242 -3.89 1.37 -5.03
N GLU A 243 -3.18 2.02 -5.95
CA GLU A 243 -3.20 1.69 -7.38
C GLU A 243 -2.59 0.32 -7.67
N ALA A 244 -1.50 -0.04 -6.99
CA ALA A 244 -0.90 -1.36 -7.09
C ALA A 244 -1.89 -2.45 -6.67
N LEU A 245 -2.64 -2.24 -5.58
CA LEU A 245 -3.71 -3.16 -5.18
C LEU A 245 -4.84 -3.18 -6.21
N ARG A 246 -5.27 -2.02 -6.72
CA ARG A 246 -6.31 -1.91 -7.74
C ARG A 246 -5.99 -2.76 -8.97
N LEU A 247 -4.76 -2.68 -9.51
CA LEU A 247 -4.34 -3.53 -10.63
C LEU A 247 -4.37 -5.02 -10.29
N ARG A 248 -4.07 -5.38 -9.04
CA ARG A 248 -4.21 -6.78 -8.60
C ARG A 248 -5.67 -7.22 -8.56
N LEU A 249 -6.58 -6.35 -8.16
CA LEU A 249 -8.01 -6.66 -8.15
C LEU A 249 -8.52 -6.88 -9.57
N LEU A 250 -8.15 -6.03 -10.54
CA LEU A 250 -8.50 -6.23 -11.96
C LEU A 250 -8.02 -7.60 -12.49
N LYS A 251 -6.81 -8.04 -12.11
CA LYS A 251 -6.35 -9.40 -12.44
C LYS A 251 -7.25 -10.48 -11.86
N TYR A 252 -7.69 -10.31 -10.61
CA TYR A 252 -8.54 -11.32 -9.96
C TYR A 252 -9.95 -11.34 -10.58
N ASP A 253 -10.51 -10.17 -10.90
CA ASP A 253 -11.79 -10.05 -11.58
C ASP A 253 -11.73 -10.72 -12.97
N TRP A 254 -10.63 -10.53 -13.71
CA TRP A 254 -10.42 -11.19 -15.00
C TRP A 254 -10.31 -12.72 -14.85
N LEU A 255 -9.59 -13.21 -13.83
CA LEU A 255 -9.46 -14.66 -13.57
C LEU A 255 -10.79 -15.29 -13.16
N GLU A 256 -11.65 -14.57 -12.45
CA GLU A 256 -12.99 -15.01 -12.08
C GLU A 256 -13.92 -15.08 -13.30
N ALA A 257 -13.82 -14.11 -14.19
CA ALA A 257 -14.57 -14.07 -15.45
C ALA A 257 -14.13 -15.14 -16.46
N ASN A 258 -12.87 -15.63 -16.37
CA ASN A 258 -12.28 -16.60 -17.30
C ASN A 258 -11.80 -17.87 -16.56
N PRO A 259 -12.70 -18.72 -16.04
CA PRO A 259 -12.33 -19.87 -15.22
C PRO A 259 -11.52 -20.93 -16.00
N ASP A 260 -11.70 -21.03 -17.30
CA ASP A 260 -10.94 -21.96 -18.17
C ASP A 260 -9.46 -21.59 -18.29
N GLU A 261 -9.12 -20.32 -18.08
CA GLU A 261 -7.75 -19.81 -18.06
C GLU A 261 -7.07 -19.99 -16.69
N THR A 262 -7.76 -20.60 -15.71
CA THR A 262 -7.26 -20.74 -14.31
C THR A 262 -6.27 -21.90 -14.14
N GLY A 263 -6.02 -22.74 -15.17
CA GLY A 263 -5.01 -23.79 -15.14
C GLY A 263 -3.58 -23.25 -14.91
N SER A 264 -2.74 -24.00 -14.15
CA SER A 264 -1.44 -23.52 -13.65
C SER A 264 -0.48 -23.03 -14.75
N LYS A 265 -0.58 -23.57 -15.98
CA LYS A 265 0.20 -23.11 -17.15
C LYS A 265 -0.38 -21.85 -17.80
N LYS A 266 -1.69 -21.64 -17.75
CA LYS A 266 -2.40 -20.51 -18.36
C LYS A 266 -2.42 -19.26 -17.47
N ARG A 267 -2.38 -19.40 -16.15
CA ARG A 267 -2.17 -18.29 -15.20
C ARG A 267 -0.91 -17.46 -15.49
N ARG A 268 0.05 -18.03 -16.21
CA ARG A 268 1.28 -17.35 -16.61
C ARG A 268 1.08 -16.31 -17.71
N LYS A 269 -0.03 -16.33 -18.42
CA LYS A 269 -0.31 -15.42 -19.55
C LYS A 269 -1.52 -14.52 -19.25
N ILE A 270 -1.42 -13.70 -18.20
CA ILE A 270 -2.43 -12.68 -17.95
C ILE A 270 -2.35 -11.63 -19.07
N PRO A 271 -3.42 -11.38 -19.85
CA PRO A 271 -3.41 -10.43 -20.95
C PRO A 271 -3.53 -8.98 -20.41
N TRP A 272 -2.45 -8.48 -19.82
CA TRP A 272 -2.43 -7.14 -19.23
C TRP A 272 -2.83 -6.05 -20.23
N ASP A 273 -2.54 -6.24 -21.51
CA ASP A 273 -2.89 -5.25 -22.53
C ASP A 273 -4.40 -5.15 -22.72
N GLU A 274 -5.14 -6.24 -22.57
CA GLU A 274 -6.61 -6.25 -22.60
C GLU A 274 -7.20 -5.73 -21.28
N ILE A 275 -6.71 -6.20 -20.14
CA ILE A 275 -7.20 -5.80 -18.80
C ILE A 275 -7.03 -4.29 -18.57
N LEU A 276 -5.97 -3.71 -19.13
CA LEU A 276 -5.62 -2.30 -18.92
C LEU A 276 -6.18 -1.35 -20.01
N ILE A 277 -6.98 -1.82 -20.98
CA ILE A 277 -7.53 -0.96 -22.05
C ILE A 277 -8.29 0.22 -21.42
N ASP A 278 -9.28 -0.05 -20.58
CA ASP A 278 -10.13 0.98 -19.98
C ASP A 278 -9.31 1.91 -19.03
N GLU A 279 -8.34 1.35 -18.33
CA GLU A 279 -7.47 2.13 -17.44
C GLU A 279 -6.53 3.05 -18.25
N ARG A 280 -5.99 2.55 -19.38
CA ARG A 280 -5.15 3.35 -20.28
C ARG A 280 -5.94 4.47 -20.97
N GLU A 281 -7.18 4.20 -21.37
CA GLU A 281 -8.06 5.21 -21.96
C GLU A 281 -8.34 6.34 -20.97
N LYS A 282 -8.68 6.02 -19.70
CA LYS A 282 -8.90 6.99 -18.64
C LYS A 282 -7.64 7.80 -18.27
N THR A 283 -6.47 7.16 -18.25
CA THR A 283 -5.18 7.83 -17.95
C THR A 283 -4.74 8.72 -19.13
N GLY A 284 -5.21 8.42 -20.35
CA GLY A 284 -4.90 9.16 -21.57
C GLY A 284 -3.54 8.84 -22.18
N THR A 285 -3.28 9.44 -23.35
CA THR A 285 -2.07 9.23 -24.16
C THR A 285 -0.83 9.94 -23.62
N ARG A 286 -0.95 10.72 -22.54
CA ARG A 286 0.16 11.44 -21.89
C ARG A 286 1.37 10.54 -21.66
N SER A 287 2.56 11.05 -21.96
CA SER A 287 3.83 10.36 -21.72
C SER A 287 4.79 11.22 -20.89
N PHE A 288 5.73 10.59 -20.20
CA PHE A 288 6.79 11.32 -19.49
C PHE A 288 7.60 12.21 -20.45
N ARG A 289 7.79 11.77 -21.70
CA ARG A 289 8.51 12.56 -22.72
C ARG A 289 7.77 13.86 -23.00
N ASN A 290 6.46 13.80 -23.26
CA ASN A 290 5.63 15.00 -23.55
C ASN A 290 5.50 15.89 -22.32
N PHE A 291 5.60 15.30 -21.11
CA PHE A 291 5.61 16.07 -19.87
C PHE A 291 6.92 16.88 -19.70
N ILE A 292 8.09 16.28 -19.98
CA ILE A 292 9.39 16.93 -19.83
C ILE A 292 9.68 17.86 -21.00
N PHE A 293 9.23 17.50 -22.21
CA PHE A 293 9.49 18.23 -23.46
C PHE A 293 8.19 18.54 -24.22
N PRO A 294 7.29 19.40 -23.66
CA PRO A 294 5.98 19.69 -24.28
C PRO A 294 6.08 20.35 -25.66
N TRP A 295 7.25 20.82 -26.04
CA TRP A 295 7.52 21.47 -27.33
C TRP A 295 8.09 20.52 -28.41
N LYS A 296 8.15 19.21 -28.17
CA LYS A 296 8.71 18.21 -29.09
C LYS A 296 7.64 17.26 -29.67
N ASP A 297 6.39 17.71 -29.71
CA ASP A 297 5.32 16.98 -30.40
C ASP A 297 5.47 17.08 -31.93
#